data_f96c71e0cc06ec09701e2c4e98b84f1e
#
_entry.id   f96c71e0cc06ec09701e2c4e98b84f1e
#
_cell.length_a   1.000
_cell.length_b   1.000
_cell.length_c   1.000
_cell.angle_alpha   90.00
_cell.angle_beta   90.00
_cell.angle_gamma   90.00
#
_symmetry.space_group_name_H-M   'P 1'
#
loop_
_entity.id
_entity.type
_entity.pdbx_description
1 polymer ?
#
loop_
_entity_poly.entity_id
_entity_poly.type
_entity_poly.pdbx_seq_one_letter_code
_entity_poly.pdbx_strand_id
1 'polypeptide(L)'
;MKNLTLRNLTEVCSGTWHGDDALLDREISAITTDSRKIEKDCLFVPIVGERVDAHRFIPDVMAKGALATLSERELPDAAYPYIQVASSLQAVKDIAEFYLQQLQIPVVGITGSVGKTSTKEVIASVLKEKYRTLKTQGNFNNELGLPLTVFRLREDDQIAVLEMGISDFGEMTRLTRIAKPDTCVITNIGTCHLENLGD
;
A
#
# COMPACT_ATOMS: atom_id res chain seq x y z
N MET A 1 -11.92 6.75 -1.67
CA MET A 1 -10.78 6.85 -0.70
C MET A 1 -10.38 8.31 -0.63
N LYS A 2 -10.28 8.87 0.56
CA LYS A 2 -10.09 10.32 0.78
C LYS A 2 -8.94 10.90 -0.05
N ASN A 3 -9.27 11.85 -0.90
CA ASN A 3 -8.32 12.62 -1.72
C ASN A 3 -7.45 11.78 -2.69
N LEU A 4 -7.81 10.52 -2.96
CA LEU A 4 -7.16 9.71 -3.98
C LEU A 4 -7.85 9.89 -5.35
N THR A 5 -7.73 11.09 -5.90
CA THR A 5 -8.14 11.39 -7.28
C THR A 5 -7.09 10.86 -8.27
N LEU A 6 -7.47 10.60 -9.51
CA LEU A 6 -6.51 10.18 -10.54
C LEU A 6 -5.42 11.24 -10.78
N ARG A 7 -5.75 12.53 -10.61
CA ARG A 7 -4.79 13.64 -10.64
C ARG A 7 -3.72 13.48 -9.55
N ASN A 8 -4.15 13.38 -8.28
CA ASN A 8 -3.24 13.23 -7.16
C ASN A 8 -2.39 11.96 -7.28
N LEU A 9 -2.99 10.85 -7.73
CA LEU A 9 -2.28 9.61 -7.97
C LEU A 9 -1.18 9.76 -9.04
N THR A 10 -1.48 10.46 -10.14
CA THR A 10 -0.50 10.74 -11.20
C THR A 10 0.68 11.55 -10.66
N GLU A 11 0.40 12.60 -9.89
CA GLU A 11 1.44 13.46 -9.29
C GLU A 11 2.29 12.69 -8.27
N VAL A 12 1.64 11.99 -7.34
CA VAL A 12 2.31 11.24 -6.26
C VAL A 12 3.24 10.15 -6.81
N CYS A 13 2.82 9.47 -7.89
CA CYS A 13 3.63 8.45 -8.52
C CYS A 13 4.68 9.02 -9.50
N SER A 14 4.74 10.33 -9.69
CA SER A 14 5.52 10.96 -10.76
C SER A 14 5.25 10.31 -12.12
N GLY A 15 3.98 9.96 -12.35
CA GLY A 15 3.53 9.23 -13.53
C GLY A 15 3.09 10.14 -14.67
N THR A 16 2.77 9.54 -15.80
CA THR A 16 2.16 10.19 -16.95
C THR A 16 0.74 9.68 -17.12
N TRP A 17 -0.23 10.61 -17.15
CA TRP A 17 -1.63 10.28 -17.38
C TRP A 17 -1.91 10.00 -18.86
N HIS A 18 -2.63 8.91 -19.11
CA HIS A 18 -3.16 8.54 -20.41
C HIS A 18 -4.64 8.25 -20.28
N GLY A 19 -5.49 9.16 -20.72
CA GLY A 19 -6.94 9.05 -20.66
C GLY A 19 -7.65 10.38 -20.88
N ASP A 20 -8.96 10.38 -20.66
CA ASP A 20 -9.76 11.61 -20.71
C ASP A 20 -9.50 12.44 -19.44
N ASP A 21 -9.09 13.70 -19.62
CA ASP A 21 -8.82 14.63 -18.53
C ASP A 21 -10.04 14.89 -17.63
N ALA A 22 -11.25 14.68 -18.13
CA ALA A 22 -12.47 14.76 -17.34
C ALA A 22 -12.54 13.72 -16.20
N LEU A 23 -11.72 12.67 -16.25
CA LEU A 23 -11.63 11.66 -15.21
C LEU A 23 -10.64 12.02 -14.09
N LEU A 24 -9.74 12.98 -14.31
CA LEU A 24 -8.64 13.30 -13.39
C LEU A 24 -9.10 13.61 -11.97
N ASP A 25 -10.25 14.25 -11.81
CA ASP A 25 -10.77 14.64 -10.50
C ASP A 25 -11.68 13.57 -9.86
N ARG A 26 -11.83 12.40 -10.51
CA ARG A 26 -12.54 11.26 -9.93
C ARG A 26 -11.69 10.57 -8.86
N GLU A 27 -12.28 10.32 -7.70
CA GLU A 27 -11.68 9.52 -6.65
C GLU A 27 -11.86 8.02 -6.92
N ILE A 28 -10.84 7.25 -6.60
CA ILE A 28 -10.91 5.79 -6.63
C ILE A 28 -11.60 5.24 -5.38
N SER A 29 -12.28 4.10 -5.52
CA SER A 29 -12.96 3.40 -4.41
C SER A 29 -11.99 2.56 -3.58
N ALA A 30 -11.02 1.92 -4.24
CA ALA A 30 -10.06 0.99 -3.64
C ALA A 30 -8.79 0.91 -4.49
N ILE A 31 -7.74 0.31 -3.93
CA ILE A 31 -6.52 -0.08 -4.65
C ILE A 31 -6.34 -1.57 -4.50
N THR A 32 -6.09 -2.28 -5.59
CA THR A 32 -5.83 -3.72 -5.58
C THR A 32 -4.70 -4.12 -6.52
N THR A 33 -3.90 -5.10 -6.08
CA THR A 33 -2.90 -5.79 -6.90
C THR A 33 -3.39 -7.17 -7.35
N ASP A 34 -4.58 -7.61 -6.90
CA ASP A 34 -5.17 -8.90 -7.21
C ASP A 34 -6.28 -8.76 -8.25
N SER A 35 -6.05 -9.23 -9.49
CA SER A 35 -7.00 -9.15 -10.61
C SER A 35 -8.32 -9.91 -10.38
N ARG A 36 -8.41 -10.72 -9.31
CA ARG A 36 -9.62 -11.45 -8.92
C ARG A 36 -10.51 -10.63 -7.98
N LYS A 37 -9.97 -9.55 -7.37
CA LYS A 37 -10.62 -8.71 -6.36
C LYS A 37 -10.87 -7.30 -6.90
N ILE A 38 -11.48 -7.23 -8.09
CA ILE A 38 -11.82 -5.95 -8.70
C ILE A 38 -13.14 -5.45 -8.14
N GLU A 39 -13.07 -4.25 -7.58
CA GLU A 39 -14.22 -3.47 -7.18
C GLU A 39 -14.48 -2.37 -8.22
N LYS A 40 -15.73 -1.94 -8.33
CA LYS A 40 -16.10 -0.85 -9.23
C LYS A 40 -15.34 0.42 -8.83
N ASP A 41 -14.82 1.12 -9.83
CA ASP A 41 -14.06 2.36 -9.66
C ASP A 41 -12.74 2.21 -8.87
N CYS A 42 -12.17 1.00 -8.75
CA CYS A 42 -10.86 0.80 -8.12
C CYS A 42 -9.70 1.18 -9.06
N LEU A 43 -8.52 1.40 -8.47
CA LEU A 43 -7.25 1.42 -9.18
C LEU A 43 -6.63 0.02 -9.15
N PHE A 44 -6.33 -0.54 -10.31
CA PHE A 44 -5.55 -1.77 -10.41
C PHE A 44 -4.06 -1.45 -10.51
N VAL A 45 -3.25 -2.15 -9.72
CA VAL A 45 -1.79 -2.02 -9.74
C VAL A 45 -1.16 -3.35 -10.12
N PRO A 46 -0.74 -3.51 -11.38
CA PRO A 46 -0.06 -4.71 -11.83
C PRO A 46 1.35 -4.77 -11.24
N ILE A 47 1.67 -5.84 -10.54
CA ILE A 47 3.03 -6.11 -10.04
C ILE A 47 3.68 -7.16 -10.92
N VAL A 48 4.91 -6.91 -11.33
CA VAL A 48 5.75 -7.91 -12.02
C VAL A 48 6.34 -8.82 -10.95
N GLY A 49 5.85 -10.04 -10.90
CA GLY A 49 6.36 -11.08 -10.00
C GLY A 49 7.30 -12.03 -10.73
N GLU A 50 8.00 -12.88 -9.99
CA GLU A 50 8.95 -13.86 -10.54
C GLU A 50 8.34 -14.81 -11.58
N ARG A 51 7.08 -15.18 -11.41
CA ARG A 51 6.38 -16.18 -12.26
C ARG A 51 5.36 -15.56 -13.20
N VAL A 52 4.83 -14.40 -12.86
CA VAL A 52 3.70 -13.80 -13.56
C VAL A 52 3.86 -12.30 -13.62
N ASP A 53 3.75 -11.76 -14.82
CA ASP A 53 3.57 -10.33 -15.07
C ASP A 53 2.07 -10.00 -15.04
N ALA A 54 1.65 -9.26 -14.02
CA ALA A 54 0.24 -8.93 -13.83
C ALA A 54 -0.31 -7.92 -14.86
N HIS A 55 0.54 -7.27 -15.67
CA HIS A 55 0.08 -6.39 -16.75
C HIS A 55 -0.82 -7.11 -17.75
N ARG A 56 -0.63 -8.43 -17.95
CA ARG A 56 -1.49 -9.24 -18.83
C ARG A 56 -2.97 -9.25 -18.44
N PHE A 57 -3.28 -8.92 -17.17
CA PHE A 57 -4.65 -8.91 -16.67
C PHE A 57 -5.35 -7.56 -16.82
N ILE A 58 -4.63 -6.52 -17.28
CA ILE A 58 -5.20 -5.16 -17.39
C ILE A 58 -6.50 -5.15 -18.20
N PRO A 59 -6.60 -5.73 -19.41
CA PRO A 59 -7.84 -5.69 -20.18
C PRO A 59 -9.03 -6.30 -19.43
N ASP A 60 -8.82 -7.45 -18.78
CA ASP A 60 -9.88 -8.14 -18.02
C ASP A 60 -10.32 -7.34 -16.79
N VAL A 61 -9.39 -6.70 -16.11
CA VAL A 61 -9.63 -5.87 -14.94
C VAL A 61 -10.42 -4.62 -15.30
N MET A 62 -10.06 -3.96 -16.38
CA MET A 62 -10.79 -2.79 -16.88
C MET A 62 -12.20 -3.15 -17.33
N ALA A 63 -12.38 -4.30 -17.99
CA ALA A 63 -13.71 -4.81 -18.35
C ALA A 63 -14.60 -5.12 -17.14
N LYS A 64 -14.00 -5.44 -15.96
CA LYS A 64 -14.72 -5.66 -14.69
C LYS A 64 -15.09 -4.38 -13.95
N GLY A 65 -14.69 -3.21 -14.45
CA GLY A 65 -15.11 -1.92 -13.92
C GLY A 65 -14.08 -1.21 -13.03
N ALA A 66 -12.79 -1.53 -13.13
CA ALA A 66 -11.75 -0.67 -12.58
C ALA A 66 -11.81 0.72 -13.24
N LEU A 67 -11.55 1.78 -12.47
CA LEU A 67 -11.54 3.15 -12.97
C LEU A 67 -10.32 3.43 -13.83
N ALA A 68 -9.16 2.96 -13.38
CA ALA A 68 -7.88 3.09 -14.08
C ALA A 68 -6.92 1.98 -13.64
N THR A 69 -5.81 1.87 -14.33
CA THR A 69 -4.70 1.00 -13.96
C THR A 69 -3.38 1.76 -13.93
N LEU A 70 -2.40 1.28 -13.17
CA LEU A 70 -1.00 1.64 -13.42
C LEU A 70 -0.44 0.79 -14.57
N SER A 71 0.64 1.23 -15.18
CA SER A 71 1.43 0.43 -16.12
C SER A 71 2.89 0.88 -16.11
N GLU A 72 3.83 -0.08 -16.09
CA GLU A 72 5.26 0.21 -16.24
C GLU A 72 5.69 0.37 -17.70
N ARG A 73 4.75 0.22 -18.62
CA ARG A 73 4.98 0.35 -20.06
C ARG A 73 3.90 1.16 -20.72
N GLU A 74 4.22 1.76 -21.84
CA GLU A 74 3.22 2.39 -22.69
C GLU A 74 2.23 1.36 -23.24
N LEU A 75 0.95 1.75 -23.28
CA LEU A 75 -0.16 0.94 -23.80
C LEU A 75 -0.83 1.69 -24.96
N PRO A 76 -0.20 1.71 -26.17
CA PRO A 76 -0.61 2.59 -27.25
C PRO A 76 -2.03 2.29 -27.78
N ASP A 77 -2.49 1.06 -27.68
CA ASP A 77 -3.82 0.64 -28.14
C ASP A 77 -4.87 0.57 -27.03
N ALA A 78 -4.55 1.13 -25.84
CA ALA A 78 -5.47 1.08 -24.71
C ALA A 78 -6.66 2.00 -24.92
N ALA A 79 -7.86 1.42 -24.94
CA ALA A 79 -9.14 2.15 -24.95
C ALA A 79 -9.61 2.52 -23.52
N TYR A 80 -8.75 2.40 -22.51
CA TYR A 80 -9.03 2.65 -21.09
C TYR A 80 -7.95 3.54 -20.46
N PRO A 81 -8.31 4.29 -19.41
CA PRO A 81 -7.38 5.20 -18.76
C PRO A 81 -6.32 4.44 -17.95
N TYR A 82 -5.08 4.95 -17.99
CA TYR A 82 -3.98 4.43 -17.17
C TYR A 82 -2.99 5.53 -16.80
N ILE A 83 -2.25 5.28 -15.72
CA ILE A 83 -1.11 6.10 -15.30
C ILE A 83 0.16 5.30 -15.60
N GLN A 84 1.00 5.81 -16.48
CA GLN A 84 2.30 5.21 -16.74
C GLN A 84 3.28 5.60 -15.64
N VAL A 85 3.96 4.62 -15.06
CA VAL A 85 4.91 4.79 -13.96
C VAL A 85 6.21 4.04 -14.24
N ALA A 86 7.31 4.49 -13.63
CA ALA A 86 8.59 3.79 -13.75
C ALA A 86 8.61 2.45 -13.01
N SER A 87 7.87 2.35 -11.89
CA SER A 87 7.75 1.12 -11.08
C SER A 87 6.42 1.09 -10.35
N SER A 88 5.64 0.05 -10.59
CA SER A 88 4.38 -0.19 -9.88
C SER A 88 4.59 -0.42 -8.39
N LEU A 89 5.67 -1.10 -8.02
CA LEU A 89 6.00 -1.34 -6.62
C LEU A 89 6.36 -0.03 -5.89
N GLN A 90 7.11 0.87 -6.53
CA GLN A 90 7.40 2.17 -5.94
C GLN A 90 6.14 3.02 -5.86
N ALA A 91 5.32 3.04 -6.90
CA ALA A 91 4.06 3.77 -6.91
C ALA A 91 3.12 3.33 -5.77
N VAL A 92 3.01 2.04 -5.49
CA VAL A 92 2.24 1.51 -4.34
C VAL A 92 2.73 2.11 -3.01
N LYS A 93 4.04 2.23 -2.82
CA LYS A 93 4.64 2.82 -1.61
C LYS A 93 4.32 4.31 -1.50
N ASP A 94 4.51 5.05 -2.58
CA ASP A 94 4.28 6.50 -2.63
C ASP A 94 2.79 6.84 -2.41
N ILE A 95 1.89 6.08 -3.02
CA ILE A 95 0.44 6.22 -2.80
C ILE A 95 0.06 5.91 -1.34
N ALA A 96 0.64 4.88 -0.74
CA ALA A 96 0.36 4.52 0.65
C ALA A 96 0.85 5.60 1.63
N GLU A 97 2.06 6.14 1.42
CA GLU A 97 2.57 7.28 2.18
C GLU A 97 1.62 8.48 2.08
N PHE A 98 1.25 8.85 0.87
CA PHE A 98 0.33 9.97 0.63
C PHE A 98 -1.02 9.73 1.30
N TYR A 99 -1.64 8.57 1.10
CA TYR A 99 -2.96 8.27 1.65
C TYR A 99 -2.99 8.30 3.18
N LEU A 100 -1.99 7.70 3.83
CA LEU A 100 -1.92 7.69 5.28
C LEU A 100 -1.79 9.11 5.86
N GLN A 101 -1.05 9.99 5.19
CA GLN A 101 -0.95 11.40 5.56
C GLN A 101 -2.28 12.16 5.44
N GLN A 102 -3.14 11.80 4.45
CA GLN A 102 -4.45 12.44 4.31
C GLN A 102 -5.41 12.08 5.45
N LEU A 103 -5.23 10.91 6.06
CA LEU A 103 -6.10 10.46 7.15
C LEU A 103 -5.78 11.15 8.49
N GLN A 104 -4.54 11.59 8.69
CA GLN A 104 -4.09 12.30 9.90
C GLN A 104 -4.42 11.56 11.21
N ILE A 105 -4.33 10.23 11.19
CA ILE A 105 -4.58 9.38 12.36
C ILE A 105 -3.26 8.98 13.02
N PRO A 106 -3.23 8.77 14.35
CA PRO A 106 -2.07 8.22 15.03
C PRO A 106 -1.68 6.84 14.53
N VAL A 107 -0.39 6.60 14.41
CA VAL A 107 0.18 5.33 13.96
C VAL A 107 1.10 4.74 15.03
N VAL A 108 0.82 3.51 15.45
CA VAL A 108 1.72 2.70 16.27
C VAL A 108 2.47 1.74 15.35
N GLY A 109 3.78 1.93 15.21
CA GLY A 109 4.66 1.06 14.46
C GLY A 109 5.30 0.00 15.38
N ILE A 110 5.30 -1.26 14.96
CA ILE A 110 5.85 -2.37 15.75
C ILE A 110 6.87 -3.13 14.93
N THR A 111 8.08 -3.27 15.47
CA THR A 111 9.16 -4.03 14.84
C THR A 111 9.94 -4.85 15.88
N GLY A 112 10.96 -5.56 15.44
CA GLY A 112 11.85 -6.40 16.26
C GLY A 112 12.06 -7.78 15.67
N SER A 113 13.02 -8.53 16.20
CA SER A 113 13.37 -9.87 15.67
C SER A 113 12.27 -10.90 15.92
N VAL A 114 11.69 -10.94 17.13
CA VAL A 114 10.59 -11.84 17.51
C VAL A 114 9.52 -11.10 18.31
N GLY A 115 8.30 -11.65 18.37
CA GLY A 115 7.21 -11.11 19.19
C GLY A 115 6.39 -9.98 18.56
N LYS A 116 6.72 -9.51 17.35
CA LYS A 116 6.00 -8.44 16.64
C LYS A 116 4.49 -8.68 16.58
N THR A 117 4.10 -9.84 16.05
CA THR A 117 2.67 -10.17 15.83
C THR A 117 1.90 -10.28 17.15
N SER A 118 2.46 -10.92 18.18
CA SER A 118 1.82 -11.01 19.50
C SER A 118 1.65 -9.63 20.13
N THR A 119 2.69 -8.80 20.07
CA THR A 119 2.65 -7.42 20.61
C THR A 119 1.61 -6.57 19.84
N LYS A 120 1.56 -6.68 18.52
CA LYS A 120 0.53 -6.03 17.67
C LYS A 120 -0.88 -6.43 18.11
N GLU A 121 -1.10 -7.74 18.34
CA GLU A 121 -2.44 -8.23 18.72
C GLU A 121 -2.86 -7.69 20.09
N VAL A 122 -1.95 -7.66 21.06
CA VAL A 122 -2.23 -7.13 22.41
C VAL A 122 -2.51 -5.62 22.34
N ILE A 123 -1.64 -4.85 21.70
CA ILE A 123 -1.83 -3.39 21.58
C ILE A 123 -3.14 -3.07 20.85
N ALA A 124 -3.41 -3.73 19.74
CA ALA A 124 -4.63 -3.49 18.99
C ALA A 124 -5.88 -3.90 19.77
N SER A 125 -5.84 -4.95 20.60
CA SER A 125 -6.99 -5.34 21.41
C SER A 125 -7.32 -4.31 22.50
N VAL A 126 -6.31 -3.74 23.14
CA VAL A 126 -6.50 -2.67 24.13
C VAL A 126 -7.03 -1.39 23.47
N LEU A 127 -6.44 -0.99 22.35
CA LEU A 127 -6.87 0.23 21.64
C LEU A 127 -8.31 0.13 21.12
N LYS A 128 -8.76 -1.05 20.71
CA LYS A 128 -10.11 -1.30 20.22
C LYS A 128 -11.21 -1.05 21.27
N GLU A 129 -10.89 -1.10 22.55
CA GLU A 129 -11.86 -0.78 23.63
C GLU A 129 -12.34 0.67 23.55
N LYS A 130 -11.57 1.56 22.92
CA LYS A 130 -11.90 2.99 22.85
C LYS A 130 -11.88 3.55 21.42
N TYR A 131 -11.08 2.99 20.51
CA TYR A 131 -10.85 3.56 19.19
C TYR A 131 -11.21 2.56 18.09
N ARG A 132 -11.74 3.06 16.98
CA ARG A 132 -11.80 2.27 15.75
C ARG A 132 -10.37 2.07 15.24
N THR A 133 -9.87 0.86 15.44
CA THR A 133 -8.46 0.51 15.25
C THR A 133 -8.29 -0.43 14.07
N LEU A 134 -7.52 -0.02 13.06
CA LEU A 134 -7.03 -0.92 12.02
C LEU A 134 -5.66 -1.48 12.45
N LYS A 135 -5.42 -2.76 12.18
CA LYS A 135 -4.11 -3.39 12.38
C LYS A 135 -3.67 -4.18 11.16
N THR A 136 -2.34 -4.40 11.06
CA THR A 136 -1.76 -5.33 10.08
C THR A 136 -2.37 -6.73 10.26
N GLN A 137 -2.84 -7.32 9.15
CA GLN A 137 -3.33 -8.70 9.11
C GLN A 137 -2.22 -9.64 8.63
N GLY A 138 -2.18 -10.84 9.25
CA GLY A 138 -1.19 -11.85 8.86
C GLY A 138 0.24 -11.28 8.89
N ASN A 139 0.98 -11.53 7.83
CA ASN A 139 2.35 -11.09 7.61
C ASN A 139 2.49 -9.95 6.58
N PHE A 140 1.47 -9.11 6.42
CA PHE A 140 1.51 -7.93 5.53
C PHE A 140 2.38 -6.81 6.13
N ASN A 141 3.64 -7.11 6.40
CA ASN A 141 4.59 -6.27 7.15
C ASN A 141 5.85 -5.89 6.36
N ASN A 142 5.91 -6.23 5.07
CA ASN A 142 7.00 -5.90 4.16
C ASN A 142 6.63 -4.74 3.23
N GLU A 143 7.52 -4.42 2.25
CA GLU A 143 7.39 -3.28 1.34
C GLU A 143 6.14 -3.29 0.43
N LEU A 144 5.50 -4.44 0.23
CA LEU A 144 4.22 -4.54 -0.46
C LEU A 144 3.05 -4.70 0.54
N GLY A 145 3.23 -5.48 1.57
CA GLY A 145 2.19 -5.80 2.54
C GLY A 145 1.77 -4.59 3.40
N LEU A 146 2.74 -3.76 3.81
CA LEU A 146 2.44 -2.54 4.57
C LEU A 146 1.56 -1.55 3.77
N PRO A 147 1.88 -1.19 2.53
CA PRO A 147 0.99 -0.42 1.66
C PRO A 147 -0.41 -1.01 1.53
N LEU A 148 -0.52 -2.31 1.28
CA LEU A 148 -1.82 -2.99 1.18
C LEU A 148 -2.61 -2.96 2.49
N THR A 149 -1.94 -2.92 3.63
CA THR A 149 -2.56 -2.70 4.94
C THR A 149 -3.08 -1.26 5.04
N VAL A 150 -2.29 -0.28 4.65
CA VAL A 150 -2.66 1.15 4.66
C VAL A 150 -3.89 1.40 3.77
N PHE A 151 -3.99 0.79 2.60
CA PHE A 151 -5.15 0.95 1.71
C PHE A 151 -6.48 0.41 2.28
N ARG A 152 -6.43 -0.33 3.36
CA ARG A 152 -7.64 -0.78 4.08
C ARG A 152 -8.17 0.22 5.09
N LEU A 153 -7.37 1.24 5.46
CA LEU A 153 -7.82 2.35 6.30
C LEU A 153 -8.99 3.10 5.64
N ARG A 154 -9.87 3.59 6.47
CA ARG A 154 -11.02 4.43 6.10
C ARG A 154 -11.01 5.71 6.95
N GLU A 155 -11.79 6.70 6.55
CA GLU A 155 -11.83 8.01 7.21
C GLU A 155 -12.36 7.96 8.66
N ASP A 156 -13.07 6.92 9.00
CA ASP A 156 -13.59 6.66 10.34
C ASP A 156 -12.66 5.80 11.22
N ASP A 157 -11.56 5.28 10.69
CA ASP A 157 -10.50 4.70 11.51
C ASP A 157 -9.79 5.80 12.30
N GLN A 158 -9.56 5.54 13.59
CA GLN A 158 -9.01 6.54 14.52
C GLN A 158 -7.56 6.27 14.92
N ILE A 159 -7.06 5.05 14.68
CA ILE A 159 -5.68 4.66 14.95
C ILE A 159 -5.29 3.47 14.10
N ALA A 160 -4.03 3.44 13.65
CA ALA A 160 -3.44 2.31 12.95
C ALA A 160 -2.35 1.64 13.78
N VAL A 161 -2.34 0.29 13.81
CA VAL A 161 -1.29 -0.53 14.44
C VAL A 161 -0.60 -1.32 13.35
N LEU A 162 0.58 -0.86 12.95
CA LEU A 162 1.29 -1.36 11.79
C LEU A 162 2.53 -2.19 12.19
N GLU A 163 2.50 -3.46 11.83
CA GLU A 163 3.66 -4.33 11.97
C GLU A 163 4.63 -4.08 10.81
N MET A 164 5.90 -3.86 11.12
CA MET A 164 6.98 -3.61 10.17
C MET A 164 8.04 -4.71 10.31
N GLY A 165 8.18 -5.51 9.27
CA GLY A 165 9.22 -6.53 9.17
C GLY A 165 10.57 -5.92 8.86
N ILE A 166 11.60 -6.72 9.02
CA ILE A 166 12.95 -6.41 8.56
C ILE A 166 13.59 -7.69 8.05
N SER A 167 14.00 -7.70 6.81
CA SER A 167 14.66 -8.83 6.16
C SER A 167 15.88 -8.42 5.34
N ASP A 168 16.07 -7.11 5.12
CA ASP A 168 17.15 -6.57 4.30
C ASP A 168 17.57 -5.18 4.80
N PHE A 169 18.80 -4.77 4.44
CA PHE A 169 19.32 -3.44 4.72
C PHE A 169 18.47 -2.35 4.07
N GLY A 170 18.16 -1.31 4.84
CA GLY A 170 17.35 -0.18 4.39
C GLY A 170 15.84 -0.44 4.31
N GLU A 171 15.36 -1.68 4.48
CA GLU A 171 13.93 -1.99 4.46
C GLU A 171 13.17 -1.20 5.53
N MET A 172 13.69 -1.15 6.76
CA MET A 172 13.05 -0.37 7.84
C MET A 172 12.94 1.12 7.51
N THR A 173 13.95 1.70 6.86
CA THR A 173 13.90 3.11 6.41
C THR A 173 12.76 3.32 5.41
N ARG A 174 12.57 2.38 4.48
CA ARG A 174 11.48 2.46 3.49
C ARG A 174 10.11 2.27 4.13
N LEU A 175 9.97 1.32 5.07
CA LEU A 175 8.72 1.08 5.79
C LEU A 175 8.34 2.24 6.72
N THR A 176 9.30 2.80 7.45
CA THR A 176 9.04 3.97 8.33
C THR A 176 8.69 5.22 7.55
N ARG A 177 9.22 5.38 6.32
CA ARG A 177 8.81 6.47 5.43
C ARG A 177 7.32 6.39 5.09
N ILE A 178 6.80 5.18 4.82
CA ILE A 178 5.39 4.96 4.53
C ILE A 178 4.53 5.17 5.79
N ALA A 179 4.91 4.50 6.89
CA ALA A 179 4.10 4.44 8.10
C ALA A 179 4.14 5.72 8.94
N LYS A 180 5.27 6.44 8.94
CA LYS A 180 5.55 7.63 9.78
C LYS A 180 4.98 7.49 11.20
N PRO A 181 5.39 6.44 11.95
CA PRO A 181 4.75 6.13 13.22
C PRO A 181 4.98 7.22 14.27
N ASP A 182 3.91 7.62 14.97
CA ASP A 182 3.97 8.54 16.12
C ASP A 182 4.54 7.84 17.35
N THR A 183 4.30 6.53 17.46
CA THR A 183 4.81 5.67 18.53
C THR A 183 5.45 4.43 17.94
N CYS A 184 6.68 4.14 18.35
CA CYS A 184 7.42 2.94 17.92
C CYS A 184 7.59 1.97 19.07
N VAL A 185 7.36 0.68 18.79
CA VAL A 185 7.62 -0.42 19.71
C VAL A 185 8.64 -1.36 19.07
N ILE A 186 9.79 -1.50 19.70
CA ILE A 186 10.81 -2.49 19.34
C ILE A 186 10.69 -3.62 20.36
N THR A 187 10.22 -4.77 19.92
CA THR A 187 9.96 -5.92 20.83
C THR A 187 11.25 -6.49 21.40
N ASN A 188 12.22 -6.70 20.53
CA ASN A 188 13.59 -7.04 20.89
C ASN A 188 14.53 -6.85 19.70
N ILE A 189 15.82 -6.82 19.98
CA ILE A 189 16.88 -6.85 18.98
C ILE A 189 17.65 -8.16 19.19
N GLY A 190 17.61 -9.03 18.20
CA GLY A 190 18.26 -10.33 18.22
C GLY A 190 18.65 -10.77 16.82
N THR A 191 19.27 -11.93 16.71
CA THR A 191 19.69 -12.49 15.43
C THR A 191 18.48 -12.98 14.63
N CYS A 192 18.28 -12.40 13.46
CA CYS A 192 17.28 -12.83 12.47
C CYS A 192 17.76 -12.44 11.08
N HIS A 193 17.34 -13.20 10.06
CA HIS A 193 17.70 -12.95 8.65
C HIS A 193 19.20 -12.75 8.43
N LEU A 194 20.03 -13.56 9.07
CA LEU A 194 21.51 -13.47 9.05
C LEU A 194 22.08 -13.58 7.62
N GLU A 195 21.39 -14.29 6.76
CA GLU A 195 21.72 -14.41 5.34
C GLU A 195 21.75 -13.05 4.59
N ASN A 196 20.95 -12.08 5.03
CA ASN A 196 20.83 -10.77 4.39
C ASN A 196 21.39 -9.64 5.26
N LEU A 197 21.27 -9.76 6.60
CA LEU A 197 21.65 -8.71 7.54
C LEU A 197 23.04 -8.91 8.14
N GLY A 198 23.62 -10.11 7.99
CA GLY A 198 24.90 -10.46 8.59
C GLY A 198 24.81 -10.74 10.10
N ASP A 199 25.98 -10.92 10.71
CA ASP A 199 26.12 -11.20 12.16
C ASP A 199 26.05 -9.92 13.00
#